data_e069898a27c038020864d404f2781dc4
#
_entry.id   e069898a27c038020864d404f2781dc4
#
_cell.length_a   1.000
_cell.length_b   1.000
_cell.length_c   1.000
_cell.angle_alpha   90.00
_cell.angle_beta   90.00
_cell.angle_gamma   90.00
#
_symmetry.space_group_name_H-M   'P 1'
#
loop_
_entity.id
_entity.type
_entity.pdbx_description
1 polymer ?
#
loop_
_entity_poly.entity_id
_entity_poly.type
_entity_poly.pdbx_seq_one_letter_code
_entity_poly.pdbx_strand_id
1 'polypeptide(L)'
;MLHFCHEDSGMRRSEVIREIARCDGLIVVNVGIPSRELYMLQDSSRNFYMLGSMGLASSIGLGLACSQKRRVYVIDGDGSVLMNLGSLATIARYAPANYCLIIADNKVYGSTGNQPTATAGKTDLMKIAQGAGNPAVRRVKTIAALRRTMQLFSKTSLIVIAETDTKTAEVPIIPHTPVDIKARFMREVTCRSKKA
;
A
#
# COMPACT_ATOMS: atom_id res chain seq x y z
N MET A 1 31.35 -30.14 3.11
CA MET A 1 30.69 -29.61 1.91
C MET A 1 29.61 -28.67 2.39
N LEU A 2 29.96 -27.39 2.51
CA LEU A 2 29.07 -26.36 3.06
C LEU A 2 28.09 -25.96 1.95
N HIS A 3 26.81 -26.27 2.12
CA HIS A 3 25.72 -25.74 1.29
C HIS A 3 25.59 -24.26 1.60
N PHE A 4 26.10 -23.42 0.71
CA PHE A 4 25.69 -22.01 0.65
C PHE A 4 24.23 -21.99 0.22
N CYS A 5 23.31 -21.82 1.16
CA CYS A 5 21.96 -21.36 0.85
C CYS A 5 22.11 -19.99 0.19
N HIS A 6 21.84 -19.90 -1.11
CA HIS A 6 21.53 -18.63 -1.74
C HIS A 6 20.36 -18.02 -0.97
N GLU A 7 20.61 -17.01 -0.17
CA GLU A 7 19.57 -16.14 0.34
C GLU A 7 18.89 -15.52 -0.88
N ASP A 8 17.73 -16.04 -1.22
CA ASP A 8 16.82 -15.45 -2.20
C ASP A 8 16.45 -14.06 -1.64
N SER A 9 17.15 -13.04 -2.14
CA SER A 9 16.92 -11.67 -1.72
C SER A 9 15.60 -11.20 -2.33
N GLY A 10 14.48 -11.61 -1.71
CA GLY A 10 13.14 -11.19 -2.09
C GLY A 10 13.05 -9.67 -2.14
N MET A 11 12.07 -9.15 -2.88
CA MET A 11 11.79 -7.71 -3.00
C MET A 11 11.53 -7.11 -1.61
N ARG A 12 12.21 -6.04 -1.24
CA ARG A 12 12.00 -5.36 0.04
C ARG A 12 10.77 -4.45 -0.02
N ARG A 13 10.00 -4.38 1.09
CA ARG A 13 8.88 -3.43 1.19
C ARG A 13 9.32 -1.99 0.95
N SER A 14 10.48 -1.57 1.45
CA SER A 14 11.02 -0.23 1.24
C SER A 14 11.31 0.09 -0.23
N GLU A 15 11.63 -0.92 -1.05
CA GLU A 15 11.79 -0.74 -2.49
C GLU A 15 10.44 -0.53 -3.18
N VAL A 16 9.41 -1.28 -2.77
CA VAL A 16 8.02 -1.07 -3.23
C VAL A 16 7.57 0.35 -2.90
N ILE A 17 7.74 0.78 -1.65
CA ILE A 17 7.38 2.12 -1.19
C ILE A 17 8.12 3.20 -2.00
N ARG A 18 9.42 3.02 -2.27
CA ARG A 18 10.23 3.94 -3.06
C ARG A 18 9.69 4.09 -4.49
N GLU A 19 9.27 3.02 -5.12
CA GLU A 19 8.69 3.10 -6.47
C GLU A 19 7.35 3.85 -6.45
N ILE A 20 6.50 3.62 -5.47
CA ILE A 20 5.22 4.33 -5.35
C ILE A 20 5.43 5.81 -4.98
N ALA A 21 6.40 6.12 -4.14
CA ALA A 21 6.74 7.50 -3.76
C ALA A 21 7.15 8.37 -4.97
N ARG A 22 7.66 7.78 -6.04
CA ARG A 22 8.01 8.47 -7.30
C ARG A 22 6.80 8.76 -8.19
N CYS A 23 5.67 8.10 -7.95
CA CYS A 23 4.47 8.31 -8.76
C CYS A 23 3.82 9.66 -8.43
N ASP A 24 3.23 10.32 -9.43
CA ASP A 24 2.43 11.52 -9.19
C ASP A 24 1.03 11.14 -8.71
N GLY A 25 0.67 11.64 -7.52
CA GLY A 25 -0.63 11.34 -6.89
C GLY A 25 -0.59 11.49 -5.38
N LEU A 26 -1.71 11.22 -4.73
CA LEU A 26 -1.83 11.14 -3.28
C LEU A 26 -1.45 9.74 -2.82
N ILE A 27 -0.82 9.65 -1.65
CA ILE A 27 -0.43 8.36 -1.05
C ILE A 27 -1.09 8.23 0.32
N VAL A 28 -1.80 7.14 0.54
CA VAL A 28 -2.27 6.71 1.86
C VAL A 28 -1.44 5.50 2.26
N VAL A 29 -0.78 5.55 3.39
CA VAL A 29 0.08 4.46 3.83
C VAL A 29 -0.36 3.91 5.19
N ASN A 30 -0.39 2.58 5.31
CA ASN A 30 -0.77 1.86 6.51
C ASN A 30 0.09 2.22 7.72
N VAL A 31 -0.49 2.02 8.90
CA VAL A 31 0.14 2.25 10.21
C VAL A 31 1.45 1.45 10.40
N GLY A 32 2.34 1.99 11.22
CA GLY A 32 3.56 1.31 11.66
C GLY A 32 4.76 1.54 10.75
N ILE A 33 5.52 0.48 10.50
CA ILE A 33 6.77 0.54 9.74
C ILE A 33 6.58 1.12 8.32
N PRO A 34 5.55 0.74 7.54
CA PRO A 34 5.36 1.29 6.19
C PRO A 34 5.23 2.82 6.17
N SER A 35 4.50 3.41 7.13
CA SER A 35 4.39 4.88 7.28
C SER A 35 5.75 5.52 7.54
N ARG A 36 6.54 4.94 8.42
CA ARG A 36 7.87 5.45 8.80
C ARG A 36 8.87 5.31 7.64
N GLU A 37 8.83 4.19 6.91
CA GLU A 37 9.65 3.99 5.71
C GLU A 37 9.34 5.04 4.64
N LEU A 38 8.05 5.30 4.37
CA LEU A 38 7.66 6.34 3.40
C LEU A 38 8.11 7.73 3.86
N TYR A 39 7.95 8.03 5.15
CA TYR A 39 8.41 9.31 5.71
C TYR A 39 9.92 9.50 5.51
N MET A 40 10.72 8.49 5.86
CA MET A 40 12.17 8.52 5.69
C MET A 40 12.61 8.63 4.22
N LEU A 41 11.91 7.93 3.33
CA LEU A 41 12.27 7.92 1.90
C LEU A 41 11.89 9.22 1.20
N GLN A 42 10.72 9.76 1.52
CA GLN A 42 10.19 10.97 0.89
C GLN A 42 9.03 11.55 1.70
N ASP A 43 9.30 12.43 2.70
CA ASP A 43 8.23 13.19 3.33
C ASP A 43 7.60 14.17 2.34
N SER A 44 6.27 14.24 2.34
CA SER A 44 5.51 15.12 1.47
C SER A 44 4.12 15.39 2.04
N SER A 45 3.55 16.58 1.75
CA SER A 45 2.15 16.90 2.06
C SER A 45 1.14 16.00 1.33
N ARG A 46 1.53 15.34 0.24
CA ARG A 46 0.71 14.38 -0.50
C ARG A 46 0.62 12.99 0.15
N ASN A 47 1.36 12.76 1.23
CA ASN A 47 1.38 11.50 1.95
C ASN A 47 0.52 11.59 3.21
N PHE A 48 -0.45 10.68 3.34
CA PHE A 48 -1.23 10.49 4.55
C PHE A 48 -0.67 9.31 5.33
N TYR A 49 0.02 9.61 6.42
CA TYR A 49 0.62 8.62 7.31
C TYR A 49 -0.38 8.19 8.36
N MET A 50 -0.83 6.94 8.32
CA MET A 50 -1.72 6.41 9.35
C MET A 50 -0.93 6.12 10.63
N LEU A 51 -1.49 6.54 11.78
CA LEU A 51 -0.92 6.31 13.11
C LEU A 51 -1.68 5.24 13.90
N GLY A 52 -2.81 4.81 13.40
CA GLY A 52 -3.70 3.80 13.97
C GLY A 52 -4.64 3.25 12.91
N SER A 53 -5.72 2.60 13.35
CA SER A 53 -6.80 2.10 12.48
C SER A 53 -6.30 1.12 11.41
N MET A 54 -5.51 0.13 11.82
CA MET A 54 -5.08 -0.97 10.96
C MET A 54 -6.29 -1.58 10.23
N GLY A 55 -6.16 -1.84 8.92
CA GLY A 55 -7.25 -2.33 8.07
C GLY A 55 -8.04 -1.25 7.34
N LEU A 56 -7.83 0.05 7.61
CA LEU A 56 -8.62 1.12 7.00
C LEU A 56 -7.90 1.89 5.88
N ALA A 57 -6.62 1.62 5.60
CA ALA A 57 -5.89 2.34 4.55
C ALA A 57 -6.58 2.23 3.19
N SER A 58 -7.00 1.03 2.82
CA SER A 58 -7.72 0.73 1.57
C SER A 58 -9.02 1.53 1.45
N SER A 59 -9.81 1.62 2.53
CA SER A 59 -11.08 2.34 2.56
C SER A 59 -10.90 3.86 2.51
N ILE A 60 -9.91 4.40 3.23
CA ILE A 60 -9.56 5.84 3.20
C ILE A 60 -9.14 6.24 1.78
N GLY A 61 -8.26 5.45 1.16
CA GLY A 61 -7.81 5.71 -0.20
C GLY A 61 -8.93 5.62 -1.23
N LEU A 62 -9.87 4.67 -1.06
CA LEU A 62 -11.05 4.55 -1.92
C LEU A 62 -11.92 5.81 -1.83
N GLY A 63 -12.22 6.28 -0.61
CA GLY A 63 -12.98 7.52 -0.41
C GLY A 63 -12.33 8.73 -1.08
N LEU A 64 -11.00 8.85 -0.97
CA LEU A 64 -10.24 9.89 -1.68
C LEU A 64 -10.36 9.75 -3.19
N ALA A 65 -10.21 8.55 -3.74
CA ALA A 65 -10.28 8.32 -5.18
C ALA A 65 -11.68 8.62 -5.74
N CYS A 66 -12.74 8.32 -4.99
CA CYS A 66 -14.11 8.66 -5.36
C CYS A 66 -14.41 10.17 -5.29
N SER A 67 -13.67 10.93 -4.47
CA SER A 67 -13.93 12.36 -4.24
C SER A 67 -13.16 13.29 -5.16
N GLN A 68 -12.20 12.78 -5.96
CA GLN A 68 -11.33 13.61 -6.80
C GLN A 68 -10.76 12.84 -8.00
N LYS A 69 -10.13 13.59 -8.94
CA LYS A 69 -9.58 13.02 -10.17
C LYS A 69 -8.09 12.61 -10.07
N ARG A 70 -7.35 13.08 -9.06
CA ARG A 70 -5.94 12.71 -8.87
C ARG A 70 -5.80 11.22 -8.61
N ARG A 71 -4.68 10.66 -9.05
CA ARG A 71 -4.33 9.28 -8.70
C ARG A 71 -4.16 9.13 -7.19
N VAL A 72 -4.69 8.05 -6.65
CA VAL A 72 -4.56 7.69 -5.23
C VAL A 72 -3.90 6.32 -5.15
N TYR A 73 -2.75 6.30 -4.51
CA TYR A 73 -2.00 5.09 -4.21
C TYR A 73 -2.19 4.75 -2.74
N VAL A 74 -2.55 3.52 -2.48
CA VAL A 74 -2.66 2.99 -1.11
C VAL A 74 -1.58 1.95 -0.92
N ILE A 75 -0.75 2.12 0.11
CA ILE A 75 0.24 1.13 0.52
C ILE A 75 -0.27 0.48 1.79
N ASP A 76 -0.62 -0.79 1.70
CA ASP A 76 -1.15 -1.56 2.82
C ASP A 76 -0.34 -2.84 3.02
N GLY A 77 -0.51 -3.52 4.16
CA GLY A 77 0.08 -4.82 4.44
C GLY A 77 -0.95 -5.94 4.32
N ASP A 78 -0.50 -7.15 4.07
CA ASP A 78 -1.33 -8.35 4.03
C ASP A 78 -2.15 -8.54 5.32
N GLY A 79 -1.52 -8.48 6.49
CA GLY A 79 -2.20 -8.56 7.78
C GLY A 79 -3.21 -7.44 8.01
N SER A 80 -2.97 -6.25 7.49
CA SER A 80 -3.89 -5.11 7.56
C SER A 80 -5.12 -5.33 6.69
N VAL A 81 -4.93 -5.74 5.44
CA VAL A 81 -6.05 -6.06 4.53
C VAL A 81 -6.90 -7.21 5.06
N LEU A 82 -6.27 -8.22 5.68
CA LEU A 82 -6.99 -9.34 6.31
C LEU A 82 -7.94 -8.90 7.43
N MET A 83 -7.65 -7.80 8.12
CA MET A 83 -8.55 -7.25 9.15
C MET A 83 -9.83 -6.63 8.57
N ASN A 84 -9.85 -6.30 7.27
CA ASN A 84 -10.98 -5.63 6.62
C ASN A 84 -11.16 -6.11 5.17
N LEU A 85 -11.30 -7.42 4.97
CA LEU A 85 -11.47 -8.04 3.65
C LEU A 85 -12.69 -7.51 2.89
N GLY A 86 -13.74 -7.05 3.59
CA GLY A 86 -14.91 -6.44 2.98
C GLY A 86 -14.60 -5.20 2.15
N SER A 87 -13.49 -4.52 2.42
CA SER A 87 -13.03 -3.38 1.61
C SER A 87 -12.75 -3.76 0.16
N LEU A 88 -12.31 -5.01 -0.11
CA LEU A 88 -12.05 -5.50 -1.47
C LEU A 88 -13.34 -5.57 -2.31
N ALA A 89 -14.46 -5.96 -1.70
CA ALA A 89 -15.76 -5.95 -2.36
C ALA A 89 -16.25 -4.51 -2.62
N THR A 90 -16.02 -3.60 -1.68
CA THR A 90 -16.35 -2.17 -1.86
C THR A 90 -15.51 -1.55 -2.97
N ILE A 91 -14.21 -1.85 -3.04
CA ILE A 91 -13.31 -1.41 -4.13
C ILE A 91 -13.84 -1.93 -5.47
N ALA A 92 -14.21 -3.21 -5.56
CA ALA A 92 -14.74 -3.81 -6.79
C ALA A 92 -16.03 -3.11 -7.25
N ARG A 93 -16.93 -2.75 -6.31
CA ARG A 93 -18.19 -2.06 -6.61
C ARG A 93 -17.98 -0.68 -7.24
N TYR A 94 -17.06 0.11 -6.70
CA TYR A 94 -16.83 1.48 -7.16
C TYR A 94 -15.77 1.57 -8.25
N ALA A 95 -14.76 0.71 -8.21
CA ALA A 95 -13.66 0.54 -9.16
C ALA A 95 -13.16 1.86 -9.82
N PRO A 96 -12.89 2.95 -9.05
CA PRO A 96 -12.52 4.21 -9.66
C PRO A 96 -11.17 4.09 -10.38
N ALA A 97 -11.08 4.62 -11.60
CA ALA A 97 -9.92 4.47 -12.48
C ALA A 97 -8.61 5.10 -11.94
N ASN A 98 -8.74 5.96 -10.93
CA ASN A 98 -7.63 6.65 -10.27
C ASN A 98 -7.18 5.99 -8.96
N TYR A 99 -7.66 4.77 -8.62
CA TYR A 99 -7.34 4.05 -7.37
C TYR A 99 -6.38 2.88 -7.60
N CYS A 100 -5.29 2.86 -6.86
CA CYS A 100 -4.35 1.73 -6.87
C CYS A 100 -4.03 1.29 -5.42
N LEU A 101 -4.36 0.04 -5.09
CA LEU A 101 -4.00 -0.60 -3.83
C LEU A 101 -2.78 -1.50 -4.03
N ILE A 102 -1.70 -1.22 -3.31
CA ILE A 102 -0.49 -2.02 -3.27
C ILE A 102 -0.43 -2.71 -1.90
N ILE A 103 -0.54 -4.03 -1.89
CA ILE A 103 -0.47 -4.86 -0.69
C ILE A 103 0.94 -5.44 -0.62
N ALA A 104 1.74 -4.95 0.33
CA ALA A 104 3.04 -5.55 0.66
C ALA A 104 2.80 -6.83 1.46
N ASP A 105 2.86 -7.96 0.79
CA ASP A 105 2.64 -9.29 1.38
C ASP A 105 3.98 -9.87 1.86
N ASN A 106 4.31 -9.63 3.12
CA ASN A 106 5.49 -10.18 3.78
C ASN A 106 5.16 -11.39 4.67
N LYS A 107 3.90 -11.82 4.73
CA LYS A 107 3.39 -12.99 5.46
C LYS A 107 3.55 -12.94 6.99
N VAL A 108 3.94 -11.78 7.55
CA VAL A 108 4.14 -11.63 8.99
C VAL A 108 3.65 -10.28 9.52
N TYR A 109 3.27 -10.24 10.80
CA TYR A 109 3.01 -9.01 11.55
C TYR A 109 4.33 -8.44 12.08
N GLY A 110 5.09 -7.77 11.22
CA GLY A 110 6.45 -7.32 11.51
C GLY A 110 6.59 -6.35 12.68
N SER A 111 5.55 -5.60 13.03
CA SER A 111 5.59 -4.60 14.12
C SER A 111 5.39 -5.20 15.50
N THR A 112 4.91 -6.45 15.62
CA THR A 112 4.50 -7.07 16.88
C THR A 112 5.22 -8.37 17.20
N GLY A 113 6.25 -8.74 16.43
CA GLY A 113 7.07 -9.92 16.70
C GLY A 113 7.07 -10.98 15.60
N ASN A 114 6.77 -10.59 14.37
CA ASN A 114 6.83 -11.47 13.18
C ASN A 114 5.92 -12.72 13.26
N GLN A 115 4.81 -12.63 13.98
CA GLN A 115 3.81 -13.69 13.95
C GLN A 115 3.30 -13.88 12.52
N PRO A 116 3.10 -15.12 12.04
CA PRO A 116 2.63 -15.38 10.70
C PRO A 116 1.21 -14.81 10.49
N THR A 117 0.98 -14.16 9.35
CA THR A 117 -0.36 -13.81 8.90
C THR A 117 -1.03 -15.01 8.22
N ALA A 118 -2.31 -14.93 7.90
CA ALA A 118 -3.00 -16.00 7.18
C ALA A 118 -2.41 -16.24 5.77
N THR A 119 -1.73 -15.25 5.15
CA THR A 119 -1.08 -15.40 3.84
C THR A 119 0.19 -16.28 3.90
N ALA A 120 0.75 -16.50 5.10
CA ALA A 120 1.80 -17.49 5.30
C ALA A 120 1.29 -18.94 5.11
N GLY A 121 -0.02 -19.15 5.17
CA GLY A 121 -0.68 -20.44 5.02
C GLY A 121 -1.41 -20.57 3.67
N LYS A 122 -2.69 -20.90 3.74
CA LYS A 122 -3.53 -21.19 2.55
C LYS A 122 -4.25 -19.97 1.98
N THR A 123 -4.23 -18.83 2.66
CA THR A 123 -4.95 -17.62 2.24
C THR A 123 -4.24 -16.95 1.08
N ASP A 124 -4.96 -16.74 -0.02
CA ASP A 124 -4.47 -16.08 -1.22
C ASP A 124 -5.24 -14.78 -1.47
N LEU A 125 -4.63 -13.64 -1.13
CA LEU A 125 -5.25 -12.32 -1.30
C LEU A 125 -5.54 -11.98 -2.76
N MET A 126 -4.76 -12.52 -3.72
CA MET A 126 -5.05 -12.32 -5.13
C MET A 126 -6.37 -12.97 -5.52
N LYS A 127 -6.57 -14.24 -5.11
CA LYS A 127 -7.81 -14.97 -5.37
C LYS A 127 -9.01 -14.32 -4.67
N ILE A 128 -8.83 -13.85 -3.43
CA ILE A 128 -9.88 -13.15 -2.69
C ILE A 128 -10.27 -11.85 -3.41
N ALA A 129 -9.30 -11.04 -3.82
CA ALA A 129 -9.56 -9.81 -4.54
C ALA A 129 -10.24 -10.05 -5.90
N GLN A 130 -9.84 -11.09 -6.63
CA GLN A 130 -10.48 -11.52 -7.87
C GLN A 130 -11.91 -12.02 -7.63
N GLY A 131 -12.11 -12.87 -6.62
CA GLY A 131 -13.44 -13.39 -6.23
C GLY A 131 -14.39 -12.29 -5.75
N ALA A 132 -13.86 -11.20 -5.19
CA ALA A 132 -14.63 -10.01 -4.85
C ALA A 132 -15.04 -9.16 -6.07
N GLY A 133 -14.58 -9.52 -7.29
CA GLY A 133 -14.96 -8.84 -8.53
C GLY A 133 -14.05 -7.68 -8.94
N ASN A 134 -12.85 -7.56 -8.36
CA ASN A 134 -11.94 -6.48 -8.74
C ASN A 134 -11.44 -6.67 -10.19
N PRO A 135 -11.51 -5.63 -11.06
CA PRO A 135 -11.30 -5.76 -12.49
C PRO A 135 -9.83 -6.01 -12.88
N ALA A 136 -8.89 -5.53 -12.07
CA ALA A 136 -7.46 -5.72 -12.31
C ALA A 136 -6.73 -6.06 -11.02
N VAL A 137 -6.31 -7.32 -10.89
CA VAL A 137 -5.50 -7.81 -9.77
C VAL A 137 -4.23 -8.43 -10.32
N ARG A 138 -3.07 -8.08 -9.78
CA ARG A 138 -1.76 -8.58 -10.22
C ARG A 138 -0.91 -8.97 -9.03
N ARG A 139 -0.13 -10.04 -9.18
CA ARG A 139 0.90 -10.43 -8.21
C ARG A 139 2.26 -10.12 -8.81
N VAL A 140 3.15 -9.54 -8.03
CA VAL A 140 4.51 -9.19 -8.43
C VAL A 140 5.51 -9.65 -7.38
N LYS A 141 6.69 -10.10 -7.85
CA LYS A 141 7.79 -10.59 -7.00
C LYS A 141 9.08 -9.80 -7.22
N THR A 142 9.09 -8.86 -8.17
CA THR A 142 10.27 -8.04 -8.49
C THR A 142 9.86 -6.60 -8.76
N ILE A 143 10.77 -5.67 -8.52
CA ILE A 143 10.57 -4.23 -8.81
C ILE A 143 10.33 -3.99 -10.30
N ALA A 144 10.99 -4.75 -11.18
CA ALA A 144 10.76 -4.63 -12.61
C ALA A 144 9.31 -5.03 -12.99
N ALA A 145 8.77 -6.09 -12.37
CA ALA A 145 7.37 -6.49 -12.56
C ALA A 145 6.40 -5.45 -12.00
N LEU A 146 6.71 -4.87 -10.83
CA LEU A 146 5.93 -3.77 -10.24
C LEU A 146 5.86 -2.58 -11.20
N ARG A 147 7.00 -2.10 -11.71
CA ARG A 147 7.05 -0.98 -12.66
C ARG A 147 6.20 -1.22 -13.89
N ARG A 148 6.31 -2.40 -14.52
CA ARG A 148 5.47 -2.78 -15.67
C ARG A 148 3.99 -2.80 -15.32
N THR A 149 3.64 -3.32 -14.14
CA THR A 149 2.26 -3.36 -13.67
C THR A 149 1.69 -1.97 -13.43
N MET A 150 2.49 -1.05 -12.86
CA MET A 150 2.07 0.34 -12.64
C MET A 150 1.79 1.10 -13.94
N GLN A 151 2.41 0.74 -15.07
CA GLN A 151 2.12 1.32 -16.39
C GLN A 151 0.71 0.96 -16.87
N LEU A 152 0.12 -0.15 -16.39
CA LEU A 152 -1.26 -0.56 -16.72
C LEU A 152 -2.31 0.26 -15.94
N PHE A 153 -1.87 1.04 -14.95
CA PHE A 153 -2.76 1.85 -14.11
C PHE A 153 -3.22 3.11 -14.85
N SER A 154 -4.25 2.99 -15.68
CA SER A 154 -4.77 4.12 -16.46
C SER A 154 -6.28 4.09 -16.73
N LYS A 155 -6.93 2.94 -16.68
CA LYS A 155 -8.33 2.78 -17.14
C LYS A 155 -9.30 2.22 -16.10
N THR A 156 -8.78 1.58 -15.03
CA THR A 156 -9.59 0.96 -13.98
C THR A 156 -8.80 0.92 -12.68
N SER A 157 -9.49 0.66 -11.57
CA SER A 157 -8.81 0.40 -10.29
C SER A 157 -7.85 -0.77 -10.43
N LEU A 158 -6.71 -0.69 -9.75
CA LEU A 158 -5.67 -1.70 -9.76
C LEU A 158 -5.38 -2.18 -8.34
N ILE A 159 -5.30 -3.50 -8.14
CA ILE A 159 -4.82 -4.12 -6.91
C ILE A 159 -3.53 -4.89 -7.24
N VAL A 160 -2.47 -4.60 -6.51
CA VAL A 160 -1.16 -5.25 -6.66
C VAL A 160 -0.81 -5.98 -5.37
N ILE A 161 -0.61 -7.29 -5.46
CA ILE A 161 -0.03 -8.09 -4.37
C ILE A 161 1.47 -8.13 -4.61
N ALA A 162 2.22 -7.38 -3.84
CA ALA A 162 3.68 -7.31 -3.92
C ALA A 162 4.28 -8.26 -2.87
N GLU A 163 4.76 -9.42 -3.30
CA GLU A 163 5.43 -10.36 -2.39
C GLU A 163 6.76 -9.75 -1.96
N THR A 164 6.91 -9.54 -0.65
CA THR A 164 8.12 -8.93 -0.07
C THR A 164 8.75 -9.85 0.95
N ASP A 165 10.03 -9.60 1.26
CA ASP A 165 10.70 -10.30 2.34
C ASP A 165 10.14 -9.89 3.72
N THR A 166 10.54 -10.61 4.76
CA THR A 166 10.12 -10.35 6.15
C THR A 166 11.00 -9.31 6.86
N LYS A 167 12.02 -8.76 6.17
CA LYS A 167 12.98 -7.84 6.79
C LYS A 167 12.29 -6.53 7.14
N THR A 168 12.42 -6.13 8.39
CA THR A 168 11.88 -4.87 8.91
C THR A 168 12.99 -3.85 9.01
N ALA A 169 12.81 -2.67 8.43
CA ALA A 169 13.75 -1.59 8.56
C ALA A 169 13.66 -0.95 9.96
N GLU A 170 14.81 -0.61 10.53
CA GLU A 170 14.86 0.29 11.68
C GLU A 170 14.61 1.72 11.20
N VAL A 171 13.45 2.25 11.52
CA VAL A 171 13.03 3.58 11.09
C VAL A 171 12.51 4.39 12.27
N PRO A 172 12.87 5.68 12.38
CA PRO A 172 12.43 6.53 13.48
C PRO A 172 10.92 6.76 13.46
N ILE A 173 10.40 7.22 14.59
CA ILE A 173 9.02 7.66 14.71
C ILE A 173 8.83 8.94 13.87
N ILE A 174 7.69 9.05 13.19
CA ILE A 174 7.32 10.26 12.45
C ILE A 174 7.11 11.41 13.45
N PRO A 175 7.80 12.57 13.30
CA PRO A 175 7.73 13.65 14.28
C PRO A 175 6.47 14.53 14.16
N HIS A 176 5.55 14.20 13.25
CA HIS A 176 4.30 14.94 13.07
C HIS A 176 3.21 14.44 14.00
N THR A 177 2.44 15.37 14.56
CA THR A 177 1.22 15.03 15.31
C THR A 177 0.12 14.56 14.36
N PRO A 178 -0.91 13.81 14.83
CA PRO A 178 -2.06 13.44 14.01
C PRO A 178 -2.75 14.63 13.35
N VAL A 179 -2.80 15.75 14.08
CA VAL A 179 -3.40 17.02 13.58
C VAL A 179 -2.56 17.61 12.44
N ASP A 180 -1.23 17.59 12.57
CA ASP A 180 -0.33 18.09 11.53
C ASP A 180 -0.41 17.24 10.26
N ILE A 181 -0.40 15.91 10.40
CA ILE A 181 -0.54 14.99 9.26
C ILE A 181 -1.84 15.29 8.51
N LYS A 182 -2.97 15.36 9.22
CA LYS A 182 -4.26 15.71 8.66
C LYS A 182 -4.24 17.08 7.98
N ALA A 183 -3.76 18.11 8.66
CA ALA A 183 -3.78 19.48 8.15
C ALA A 183 -2.90 19.64 6.89
N ARG A 184 -1.71 19.05 6.88
CA ARG A 184 -0.80 19.03 5.72
C ARG A 184 -1.46 18.36 4.51
N PHE A 185 -2.00 17.16 4.73
CA PHE A 185 -2.64 16.37 3.69
C PHE A 185 -3.90 17.03 3.14
N MET A 186 -4.79 17.54 4.01
CA MET A 186 -6.02 18.22 3.59
C MET A 186 -5.75 19.48 2.77
N ARG A 187 -4.73 20.27 3.11
CA ARG A 187 -4.30 21.41 2.29
C ARG A 187 -3.91 20.96 0.89
N GLU A 188 -3.15 19.86 0.77
CA GLU A 188 -2.75 19.32 -0.53
C GLU A 188 -3.95 18.82 -1.35
N VAL A 189 -4.92 18.15 -0.71
CA VAL A 189 -6.15 17.68 -1.36
C VAL A 189 -6.99 18.84 -1.86
N THR A 190 -7.22 19.89 -1.05
CA THR A 190 -8.13 20.99 -1.38
C THR A 190 -7.52 22.07 -2.27
N CYS A 191 -6.20 22.33 -2.17
CA CYS A 191 -5.55 23.42 -2.90
C CYS A 191 -5.48 23.17 -4.42
N ARG A 192 -5.34 21.91 -4.86
CA ARG A 192 -5.26 21.57 -6.29
C ARG A 192 -6.62 21.29 -6.94
N SER A 193 -7.69 21.10 -6.17
CA SER A 193 -9.04 20.98 -6.74
C SER A 193 -9.58 22.30 -7.30
N LYS A 194 -8.97 23.45 -6.96
CA LYS A 194 -9.34 24.79 -7.48
C LYS A 194 -8.68 25.15 -8.82
N LYS A 195 -7.77 24.32 -9.36
CA LYS A 195 -7.05 24.56 -10.62
C LYS A 195 -7.47 23.62 -11.76
N ALA A 196 -8.47 22.81 -11.57
CA ALA A 196 -9.11 21.93 -12.56
C ALA A 196 -10.56 22.35 -12.79
#